data_ca3ea4ec4cef5390ba192de02fff4709
#
_entry.id   ca3ea4ec4cef5390ba192de02fff4709
#
_cell.length_a   1.000
_cell.length_b   1.000
_cell.length_c   1.000
_cell.angle_alpha   90.00
_cell.angle_beta   90.00
_cell.angle_gamma   90.00
#
_symmetry.space_group_name_H-M   'P 1'
#
loop_
_entity.id
_entity.type
_entity.pdbx_description
1 polymer ?
#
loop_
_entity_poly.entity_id
_entity_poly.type
_entity_poly.pdbx_seq_one_letter_code
_entity_poly.pdbx_strand_id
1 'polypeptide(L)'
;SSDLTKGGLQVRRGAGTYVSSLTPAEDDPLRLNAKLHDRFKLALDLFDVRLILEPEIAAKAAVYATDEDIATLKRLCKETEELYLADKDHMPKDIEFHTWIARCSKNQVMESLIPIINSGINTFVNLTRRSLRTETITTHRAITEAIANHDSTGARCAMVMHLTYNRQELLRRRTAYKAQGETKEEKEQ
;
A
#
# COMPACT_ATOMS: atom_id res chain seq x y z
N SER A 1 14.23 36.74 18.34
CA SER A 1 12.87 36.51 17.81
C SER A 1 12.64 35.01 17.65
N SER A 2 11.85 34.43 18.56
CA SER A 2 11.51 33.00 18.51
C SER A 2 10.15 32.87 17.86
N ASP A 3 10.11 32.48 16.57
CA ASP A 3 8.92 31.98 15.92
C ASP A 3 8.74 30.54 16.37
N LEU A 4 7.66 30.27 17.12
CA LEU A 4 7.29 28.92 17.53
C LEU A 4 6.38 28.30 16.45
N THR A 5 6.92 27.35 15.71
CA THR A 5 6.14 26.48 14.80
C THR A 5 5.74 25.21 15.55
N LYS A 6 4.46 25.01 15.76
CA LYS A 6 3.89 23.76 16.27
C LYS A 6 2.77 23.31 15.34
N GLY A 7 3.03 22.24 14.57
CA GLY A 7 1.98 21.53 13.85
C GLY A 7 1.14 22.35 12.86
N GLY A 8 1.76 23.09 11.95
CA GLY A 8 1.05 23.82 10.90
C GLY A 8 0.48 25.19 11.32
N LEU A 9 0.75 25.65 12.55
CA LEU A 9 0.37 26.98 13.02
C LEU A 9 1.62 27.84 13.21
N GLN A 10 1.66 29.02 12.58
CA GLN A 10 2.65 30.06 12.84
C GLN A 10 2.04 31.14 13.74
N VAL A 11 2.62 31.35 14.93
CA VAL A 11 2.25 32.45 15.82
C VAL A 11 3.21 33.61 15.58
N ARG A 12 2.72 34.74 15.06
CA ARG A 12 3.47 35.97 14.94
C ARG A 12 3.05 36.92 16.06
N ARG A 13 4.00 37.30 16.90
CA ARG A 13 3.78 38.25 18.01
C ARG A 13 3.19 39.56 17.47
N GLY A 14 1.99 39.91 17.93
CA GLY A 14 1.28 41.14 17.54
C GLY A 14 0.46 41.06 16.24
N ALA A 15 0.51 39.93 15.49
CA ALA A 15 -0.21 39.77 14.22
C ALA A 15 -1.18 38.57 14.19
N GLY A 16 -1.23 37.76 15.26
CA GLY A 16 -2.15 36.62 15.39
C GLY A 16 -1.54 35.26 15.05
N THR A 17 -2.41 34.25 15.02
CA THR A 17 -2.06 32.89 14.66
C THR A 17 -2.51 32.62 13.22
N TYR A 18 -1.59 32.20 12.37
CA TYR A 18 -1.85 31.88 10.96
C TYR A 18 -1.69 30.39 10.75
N VAL A 19 -2.54 29.81 9.89
CA VAL A 19 -2.33 28.45 9.37
C VAL A 19 -1.19 28.57 8.35
N SER A 20 -0.03 27.95 8.63
CA SER A 20 0.98 27.78 7.61
C SER A 20 0.42 26.88 6.51
N SER A 21 0.78 27.12 5.25
CA SER A 21 0.37 26.27 4.13
C SER A 21 0.64 24.81 4.50
N LEU A 22 -0.44 24.05 4.64
CA LEU A 22 -0.39 22.63 5.00
C LEU A 22 0.01 21.82 3.77
N THR A 23 1.24 21.97 3.29
CA THR A 23 1.81 20.96 2.41
C THR A 23 2.06 19.72 3.26
N PRO A 24 1.44 18.57 2.91
CA PRO A 24 1.85 17.29 3.51
C PRO A 24 3.35 17.15 3.31
N ALA A 25 4.07 16.65 4.31
CA ALA A 25 5.44 16.24 4.11
C ALA A 25 5.44 15.20 2.97
N GLU A 26 6.37 15.26 2.04
CA GLU A 26 6.43 14.35 0.88
C GLU A 26 6.48 12.88 1.32
N ASP A 27 6.99 12.62 2.51
CA ASP A 27 7.12 11.30 3.13
C ASP A 27 5.88 10.86 3.95
N ASP A 28 4.89 11.74 4.20
CA ASP A 28 3.67 11.42 4.96
C ASP A 28 2.44 12.14 4.39
N PRO A 29 2.06 11.87 3.14
CA PRO A 29 0.96 12.57 2.47
C PRO A 29 -0.41 12.33 3.13
N LEU A 30 -0.60 11.22 3.85
CA LEU A 30 -1.82 10.91 4.60
C LEU A 30 -1.79 11.40 6.06
N ARG A 31 -0.67 12.01 6.50
CA ARG A 31 -0.45 12.49 7.88
C ARG A 31 -0.70 11.43 8.94
N LEU A 32 -0.25 10.22 8.68
CA LEU A 32 -0.44 9.07 9.56
C LEU A 32 0.66 8.97 10.64
N ASN A 33 1.80 9.63 10.47
CA ASN A 33 2.90 9.63 11.45
C ASN A 33 2.46 10.09 12.86
N ALA A 34 1.52 11.02 12.94
CA ALA A 34 0.95 11.46 14.22
C ALA A 34 0.08 10.39 14.91
N LYS A 35 -0.29 9.31 14.22
CA LYS A 35 -1.19 8.24 14.68
C LYS A 35 -0.45 6.92 14.95
N LEU A 36 0.87 6.95 15.06
CA LEU A 36 1.75 5.77 15.12
C LEU A 36 1.70 4.94 16.43
N HIS A 37 0.70 5.13 17.27
CA HIS A 37 0.58 4.35 18.52
C HIS A 37 0.41 2.84 18.28
N ASP A 38 -0.23 2.42 17.18
CA ASP A 38 -0.34 1.02 16.76
C ASP A 38 -0.11 0.90 15.24
N ARG A 39 1.14 0.64 14.86
CA ARG A 39 1.56 0.46 13.46
C ARG A 39 0.79 -0.65 12.75
N PHE A 40 0.50 -1.75 13.45
CA PHE A 40 -0.25 -2.85 12.88
C PHE A 40 -1.71 -2.48 12.61
N LYS A 41 -2.33 -1.73 13.55
CA LYS A 41 -3.69 -1.24 13.33
C LYS A 41 -3.75 -0.34 12.09
N LEU A 42 -2.82 0.59 12.00
CA LEU A 42 -2.77 1.53 10.89
C LEU A 42 -2.56 0.83 9.54
N ALA A 43 -1.66 -0.17 9.49
CA ALA A 43 -1.47 -0.98 8.30
C ALA A 43 -2.73 -1.80 7.95
N LEU A 44 -3.46 -2.34 8.94
CA LEU A 44 -4.73 -3.02 8.71
C LEU A 44 -5.80 -2.07 8.16
N ASP A 45 -5.91 -0.86 8.69
CA ASP A 45 -6.84 0.16 8.21
C ASP A 45 -6.53 0.52 6.73
N LEU A 46 -5.24 0.59 6.35
CA LEU A 46 -4.84 0.78 4.94
C LEU A 46 -5.22 -0.43 4.06
N PHE A 47 -5.06 -1.67 4.55
CA PHE A 47 -5.53 -2.85 3.82
C PHE A 47 -7.05 -2.88 3.65
N ASP A 48 -7.81 -2.42 4.64
CA ASP A 48 -9.27 -2.32 4.52
C ASP A 48 -9.66 -1.32 3.43
N VAL A 49 -8.96 -0.18 3.32
CA VAL A 49 -9.14 0.78 2.21
C VAL A 49 -8.78 0.15 0.86
N ARG A 50 -7.66 -0.58 0.77
CA ARG A 50 -7.25 -1.29 -0.44
C ARG A 50 -8.30 -2.30 -0.89
N LEU A 51 -8.84 -3.10 0.03
CA LEU A 51 -9.89 -4.08 -0.25
C LEU A 51 -11.20 -3.45 -0.77
N ILE A 52 -11.48 -2.20 -0.42
CA ILE A 52 -12.63 -1.46 -0.96
C ILE A 52 -12.34 -0.95 -2.37
N LEU A 53 -11.12 -0.49 -2.65
CA LEU A 53 -10.81 0.25 -3.87
C LEU A 53 -10.19 -0.63 -4.96
N GLU A 54 -9.14 -1.38 -4.64
CA GLU A 54 -8.31 -2.03 -5.66
C GLU A 54 -9.02 -3.16 -6.44
N PRO A 55 -9.94 -3.96 -5.87
CA PRO A 55 -10.71 -4.94 -6.67
C PRO A 55 -11.54 -4.29 -7.76
N GLU A 56 -12.19 -3.16 -7.47
CA GLU A 56 -12.98 -2.42 -8.45
C GLU A 56 -12.09 -1.73 -9.49
N ILE A 57 -10.91 -1.27 -9.07
CA ILE A 57 -9.89 -0.72 -9.97
C ILE A 57 -9.39 -1.81 -10.93
N ALA A 58 -9.08 -3.00 -10.44
CA ALA A 58 -8.65 -4.13 -11.27
C ALA A 58 -9.72 -4.57 -12.26
N ALA A 59 -10.99 -4.62 -11.83
CA ALA A 59 -12.12 -4.91 -12.71
C ALA A 59 -12.26 -3.88 -13.83
N LYS A 60 -12.11 -2.59 -13.52
CA LYS A 60 -12.13 -1.51 -14.52
C LYS A 60 -10.89 -1.56 -15.42
N ALA A 61 -9.72 -1.86 -14.89
CA ALA A 61 -8.52 -2.06 -15.68
C ALA A 61 -8.72 -3.15 -16.75
N ALA A 62 -9.35 -4.27 -16.40
CA ALA A 62 -9.69 -5.31 -17.37
C ALA A 62 -10.62 -4.82 -18.48
N VAL A 63 -11.51 -3.85 -18.20
CA VAL A 63 -12.42 -3.30 -19.23
C VAL A 63 -11.72 -2.30 -20.14
N TYR A 64 -10.80 -1.47 -19.60
CA TYR A 64 -10.29 -0.28 -20.30
C TYR A 64 -8.82 -0.38 -20.71
N ALA A 65 -8.07 -1.39 -20.29
CA ALA A 65 -6.66 -1.54 -20.65
C ALA A 65 -6.51 -1.72 -22.15
N THR A 66 -5.58 -0.98 -22.75
CA THR A 66 -5.15 -1.16 -24.13
C THR A 66 -4.10 -2.26 -24.22
N ASP A 67 -3.80 -2.74 -25.42
CA ASP A 67 -2.71 -3.72 -25.65
C ASP A 67 -1.35 -3.22 -25.11
N GLU A 68 -1.09 -1.91 -25.23
CA GLU A 68 0.11 -1.27 -24.69
C GLU A 68 0.11 -1.25 -23.15
N ASP A 69 -1.04 -0.95 -22.55
CA ASP A 69 -1.21 -1.02 -21.09
C ASP A 69 -0.94 -2.45 -20.59
N ILE A 70 -1.49 -3.46 -21.28
CA ILE A 70 -1.32 -4.89 -20.96
C ILE A 70 0.13 -5.33 -21.11
N ALA A 71 0.82 -4.90 -22.15
CA ALA A 71 2.23 -5.22 -22.37
C ALA A 71 3.10 -4.67 -21.19
N THR A 72 2.82 -3.44 -20.78
CA THR A 72 3.51 -2.82 -19.63
C THR A 72 3.18 -3.55 -18.32
N LEU A 73 1.91 -3.90 -18.09
CA LEU A 73 1.50 -4.64 -16.89
C LEU A 73 2.20 -6.00 -16.79
N LYS A 74 2.28 -6.74 -17.90
CA LYS A 74 3.00 -8.02 -17.96
C LYS A 74 4.49 -7.86 -17.63
N ARG A 75 5.13 -6.80 -18.13
CA ARG A 75 6.52 -6.48 -17.83
C ARG A 75 6.71 -6.20 -16.33
N LEU A 76 5.87 -5.35 -15.74
CA LEU A 76 5.92 -5.01 -14.32
C LEU A 76 5.68 -6.23 -13.42
N CYS A 77 4.72 -7.08 -13.77
CA CYS A 77 4.47 -8.34 -13.07
C CYS A 77 5.72 -9.22 -13.05
N LYS A 78 6.37 -9.39 -14.21
CA LYS A 78 7.60 -10.18 -14.35
C LYS A 78 8.78 -9.58 -13.57
N GLU A 79 9.01 -8.27 -13.67
CA GLU A 79 10.07 -7.57 -12.94
C GLU A 79 9.89 -7.71 -11.41
N THR A 80 8.65 -7.57 -10.92
CA THR A 80 8.33 -7.76 -9.50
C THR A 80 8.60 -9.20 -9.07
N GLU A 81 8.18 -10.18 -9.86
CA GLU A 81 8.45 -11.60 -9.61
C GLU A 81 9.95 -11.91 -9.55
N GLU A 82 10.75 -11.40 -10.49
CA GLU A 82 12.20 -11.60 -10.53
C GLU A 82 12.88 -11.07 -9.26
N LEU A 83 12.42 -9.91 -8.74
CA LEU A 83 12.90 -9.36 -7.47
C LEU A 83 12.53 -10.23 -6.27
N TYR A 84 11.28 -10.75 -6.23
CA TYR A 84 10.84 -11.70 -5.20
C TYR A 84 11.68 -12.97 -5.21
N LEU A 85 11.93 -13.54 -6.40
CA LEU A 85 12.72 -14.78 -6.54
C LEU A 85 14.20 -14.57 -6.17
N ALA A 86 14.74 -13.40 -6.46
CA ALA A 86 16.10 -13.01 -6.13
C ALA A 86 16.29 -12.56 -4.66
N ASP A 87 15.23 -12.54 -3.85
CA ASP A 87 15.22 -12.03 -2.46
C ASP A 87 15.71 -10.56 -2.36
N LYS A 88 15.44 -9.77 -3.41
CA LYS A 88 15.75 -8.34 -3.49
C LYS A 88 14.59 -7.49 -3.03
N ASP A 89 14.84 -6.18 -2.86
CA ASP A 89 13.78 -5.22 -2.56
C ASP A 89 12.83 -5.08 -3.75
N HIS A 90 11.64 -5.64 -3.60
CA HIS A 90 10.58 -5.67 -4.61
C HIS A 90 9.54 -4.56 -4.41
N MET A 91 9.55 -3.90 -3.24
CA MET A 91 8.49 -2.97 -2.84
C MET A 91 8.28 -1.80 -3.81
N PRO A 92 9.32 -1.13 -4.34
CA PRO A 92 9.10 -0.07 -5.32
C PRO A 92 8.40 -0.58 -6.59
N LYS A 93 8.73 -1.81 -7.04
CA LYS A 93 8.10 -2.42 -8.22
C LYS A 93 6.67 -2.90 -7.93
N ASP A 94 6.41 -3.37 -6.74
CA ASP A 94 5.08 -3.74 -6.29
C ASP A 94 4.13 -2.52 -6.29
N ILE A 95 4.59 -1.39 -5.77
CA ILE A 95 3.86 -0.12 -5.82
C ILE A 95 3.62 0.32 -7.28
N GLU A 96 4.64 0.20 -8.13
CA GLU A 96 4.54 0.54 -9.56
C GLU A 96 3.51 -0.36 -10.26
N PHE A 97 3.49 -1.66 -9.97
CA PHE A 97 2.51 -2.62 -10.50
C PHE A 97 1.08 -2.23 -10.13
N HIS A 98 0.78 -1.99 -8.86
CA HIS A 98 -0.54 -1.57 -8.41
C HIS A 98 -0.95 -0.19 -8.96
N THR A 99 0.01 0.74 -9.06
CA THR A 99 -0.22 2.05 -9.67
C THR A 99 -0.57 1.92 -11.15
N TRP A 100 0.09 1.00 -11.87
CA TRP A 100 -0.20 0.77 -13.28
C TRP A 100 -1.60 0.18 -13.48
N ILE A 101 -2.04 -0.73 -12.61
CA ILE A 101 -3.43 -1.23 -12.63
C ILE A 101 -4.41 -0.06 -12.45
N ALA A 102 -4.13 0.85 -11.50
CA ALA A 102 -4.96 2.03 -11.30
C ALA A 102 -5.01 2.93 -12.54
N ARG A 103 -3.89 3.13 -13.23
CA ARG A 103 -3.81 3.86 -14.50
C ARG A 103 -4.63 3.18 -15.60
N CYS A 104 -4.56 1.85 -15.73
CA CYS A 104 -5.35 1.08 -16.68
C CYS A 104 -6.86 1.23 -16.44
N SER A 105 -7.31 1.53 -15.22
CA SER A 105 -8.72 1.79 -14.92
C SER A 105 -9.25 3.09 -15.54
N LYS A 106 -8.36 3.93 -16.10
CA LYS A 106 -8.63 5.27 -16.67
C LYS A 106 -9.26 6.26 -15.67
N ASN A 107 -9.06 6.04 -14.37
CA ASN A 107 -9.48 6.95 -13.31
C ASN A 107 -8.27 7.69 -12.73
N GLN A 108 -8.11 8.98 -13.10
CA GLN A 108 -6.97 9.81 -12.70
C GLN A 108 -6.84 9.99 -11.17
N VAL A 109 -7.96 9.99 -10.44
CA VAL A 109 -7.93 10.10 -8.97
C VAL A 109 -7.34 8.83 -8.36
N MET A 110 -7.76 7.64 -8.84
CA MET A 110 -7.23 6.37 -8.37
C MET A 110 -5.75 6.19 -8.73
N GLU A 111 -5.32 6.63 -9.93
CA GLU A 111 -3.92 6.63 -10.34
C GLU A 111 -3.03 7.43 -9.37
N SER A 112 -3.55 8.55 -8.85
CA SER A 112 -2.83 9.39 -7.87
C SER A 112 -2.92 8.86 -6.44
N LEU A 113 -4.03 8.23 -6.05
CA LEU A 113 -4.31 7.81 -4.68
C LEU A 113 -3.62 6.48 -4.31
N ILE A 114 -3.62 5.51 -5.24
CA ILE A 114 -3.11 4.15 -4.96
C ILE A 114 -1.64 4.13 -4.55
N PRO A 115 -0.69 4.84 -5.20
CA PRO A 115 0.70 4.86 -4.76
C PRO A 115 0.87 5.44 -3.34
N ILE A 116 0.04 6.40 -2.95
CA ILE A 116 0.07 7.00 -1.60
C ILE A 116 -0.35 5.97 -0.54
N ILE A 117 -1.45 5.23 -0.79
CA ILE A 117 -1.93 4.19 0.12
C ILE A 117 -0.90 3.07 0.24
N ASN A 118 -0.36 2.61 -0.89
CA ASN A 118 0.59 1.50 -0.92
C ASN A 118 1.93 1.86 -0.26
N SER A 119 2.43 3.07 -0.44
CA SER A 119 3.65 3.54 0.24
C SER A 119 3.46 3.64 1.75
N GLY A 120 2.26 4.02 2.22
CA GLY A 120 1.93 4.07 3.64
C GLY A 120 2.10 2.74 4.36
N ILE A 121 1.70 1.62 3.73
CA ILE A 121 1.86 0.28 4.32
C ILE A 121 3.34 -0.03 4.57
N ASN A 122 4.22 0.31 3.64
CA ASN A 122 5.65 0.06 3.77
C ASN A 122 6.29 0.85 4.91
N THR A 123 5.84 2.08 5.11
CA THR A 123 6.35 2.95 6.17
C THR A 123 6.03 2.38 7.56
N PHE A 124 4.87 1.74 7.71
CA PHE A 124 4.40 1.31 9.03
C PHE A 124 4.76 -0.12 9.40
N VAL A 125 4.87 -1.01 8.43
CA VAL A 125 5.22 -2.40 8.68
C VAL A 125 6.15 -2.88 7.58
N ASN A 126 7.38 -3.18 7.93
CA ASN A 126 8.32 -3.82 7.01
C ASN A 126 7.84 -5.27 6.76
N LEU A 127 6.75 -5.34 5.94
CA LEU A 127 5.81 -6.44 5.87
C LEU A 127 6.33 -7.52 5.00
N THR A 128 6.83 -8.39 4.91
CA THR A 128 6.66 -9.54 4.01
C THR A 128 7.83 -9.97 3.14
N ARG A 129 9.04 -9.57 3.43
CA ARG A 129 10.14 -9.93 2.53
C ARG A 129 10.26 -11.45 2.22
N ARG A 130 9.61 -12.36 2.97
CA ARG A 130 9.79 -13.82 2.77
C ARG A 130 8.56 -14.71 2.90
N SER A 131 7.53 -14.31 3.63
CA SER A 131 6.47 -15.24 4.04
C SER A 131 5.36 -15.48 3.03
N LEU A 132 5.14 -14.58 2.07
CA LEU A 132 4.08 -14.69 1.05
C LEU A 132 4.60 -14.69 -0.39
N ARG A 133 5.85 -15.10 -0.61
CA ARG A 133 6.46 -15.08 -1.95
C ARG A 133 5.60 -15.80 -2.99
N THR A 134 5.21 -17.03 -2.71
CA THR A 134 4.44 -17.86 -3.64
C THR A 134 3.06 -17.30 -3.89
N GLU A 135 2.35 -16.90 -2.83
CA GLU A 135 1.00 -16.35 -2.91
C GLU A 135 0.98 -15.02 -3.68
N THR A 136 1.96 -14.15 -3.43
CA THR A 136 2.06 -12.86 -4.13
C THR A 136 2.35 -13.07 -5.62
N ILE A 137 3.34 -13.89 -5.97
CA ILE A 137 3.66 -14.20 -7.38
C ILE A 137 2.43 -14.79 -8.08
N THR A 138 1.78 -15.77 -7.47
CA THR A 138 0.61 -16.44 -8.05
C THR A 138 -0.53 -15.47 -8.28
N THR A 139 -0.82 -14.61 -7.31
CA THR A 139 -1.93 -13.65 -7.41
C THR A 139 -1.62 -12.49 -8.35
N HIS A 140 -0.38 -11.98 -8.41
CA HIS A 140 0.02 -10.97 -9.40
C HIS A 140 -0.13 -11.50 -10.83
N ARG A 141 0.28 -12.77 -11.09
CA ARG A 141 0.06 -13.41 -12.38
C ARG A 141 -1.42 -13.52 -12.71
N ALA A 142 -2.25 -13.98 -11.74
CA ALA A 142 -3.69 -14.12 -11.94
C ALA A 142 -4.38 -12.77 -12.24
N ILE A 143 -4.01 -11.69 -11.54
CA ILE A 143 -4.50 -10.33 -11.81
C ILE A 143 -4.11 -9.89 -13.23
N THR A 144 -2.83 -10.06 -13.58
CA THR A 144 -2.28 -9.67 -14.88
C THR A 144 -2.97 -10.43 -16.03
N GLU A 145 -3.19 -11.73 -15.85
CA GLU A 145 -3.82 -12.59 -16.84
C GLU A 145 -5.30 -12.27 -17.03
N ALA A 146 -6.03 -12.03 -15.92
CA ALA A 146 -7.43 -11.61 -16.00
C ALA A 146 -7.59 -10.26 -16.71
N ILE A 147 -6.73 -9.28 -16.41
CA ILE A 147 -6.73 -7.98 -17.11
C ILE A 147 -6.39 -8.17 -18.59
N ALA A 148 -5.39 -8.99 -18.92
CA ALA A 148 -4.98 -9.25 -20.30
C ALA A 148 -6.06 -9.96 -21.13
N ASN A 149 -6.91 -10.74 -20.49
CA ASN A 149 -8.05 -11.44 -21.10
C ASN A 149 -9.35 -10.61 -21.05
N HIS A 150 -9.30 -9.36 -20.59
CA HIS A 150 -10.46 -8.50 -20.38
C HIS A 150 -11.54 -9.13 -19.46
N ASP A 151 -11.13 -10.01 -18.54
CA ASP A 151 -11.99 -10.63 -17.53
C ASP A 151 -12.07 -9.76 -16.28
N SER A 152 -13.09 -8.90 -16.24
CA SER A 152 -13.29 -7.98 -15.11
C SER A 152 -13.64 -8.69 -13.81
N THR A 153 -14.36 -9.81 -13.87
CA THR A 153 -14.72 -10.61 -12.69
C THR A 153 -13.51 -11.34 -12.15
N GLY A 154 -12.72 -11.98 -13.01
CA GLY A 154 -11.47 -12.63 -12.63
C GLY A 154 -10.48 -11.66 -12.04
N ALA A 155 -10.31 -10.47 -12.62
CA ALA A 155 -9.41 -9.44 -12.11
C ALA A 155 -9.82 -8.97 -10.70
N ARG A 156 -11.12 -8.74 -10.47
CA ARG A 156 -11.65 -8.40 -9.14
C ARG A 156 -11.35 -9.51 -8.13
N CYS A 157 -11.68 -10.75 -8.45
CA CYS A 157 -11.49 -11.88 -7.55
C CYS A 157 -10.00 -12.12 -7.23
N ALA A 158 -9.13 -12.05 -8.23
CA ALA A 158 -7.69 -12.21 -8.05
C ALA A 158 -7.10 -11.11 -7.15
N MET A 159 -7.54 -9.85 -7.30
CA MET A 159 -7.14 -8.75 -6.44
C MET A 159 -7.63 -8.92 -5.01
N VAL A 160 -8.88 -9.35 -4.79
CA VAL A 160 -9.39 -9.69 -3.44
C VAL A 160 -8.53 -10.75 -2.78
N MET A 161 -8.20 -11.82 -3.50
CA MET A 161 -7.34 -12.90 -3.01
C MET A 161 -5.95 -12.37 -2.61
N HIS A 162 -5.32 -11.59 -3.50
CA HIS A 162 -4.02 -10.97 -3.26
C HIS A 162 -4.00 -10.18 -1.95
N LEU A 163 -4.94 -9.25 -1.79
CA LEU A 163 -5.02 -8.39 -0.62
C LEU A 163 -5.38 -9.16 0.65
N THR A 164 -6.21 -10.20 0.52
CA THR A 164 -6.61 -11.04 1.65
C THR A 164 -5.43 -11.83 2.21
N TYR A 165 -4.58 -12.43 1.36
CA TYR A 165 -3.36 -13.11 1.81
C TYR A 165 -2.42 -12.15 2.56
N ASN A 166 -2.18 -10.98 1.99
CA ASN A 166 -1.33 -9.97 2.62
C ASN A 166 -1.89 -9.50 3.98
N ARG A 167 -3.21 -9.26 4.07
CA ARG A 167 -3.89 -8.86 5.31
C ARG A 167 -3.82 -9.97 6.37
N GLN A 168 -4.01 -11.22 6.00
CA GLN A 168 -3.91 -12.37 6.92
C GLN A 168 -2.49 -12.50 7.49
N GLU A 169 -1.47 -12.33 6.66
CA GLU A 169 -0.07 -12.36 7.12
C GLU A 169 0.21 -11.22 8.10
N LEU A 170 -0.34 -10.03 7.87
CA LEU A 170 -0.23 -8.92 8.79
C LEU A 170 -0.87 -9.23 10.16
N LEU A 171 -2.06 -9.83 10.15
CA LEU A 171 -2.73 -10.28 11.38
C LEU A 171 -1.91 -11.31 12.14
N ARG A 172 -1.34 -12.30 11.44
CA ARG A 172 -0.47 -13.33 12.02
C ARG A 172 0.76 -12.71 12.69
N ARG A 173 1.41 -11.74 12.04
CA ARG A 173 2.56 -11.02 12.60
C ARG A 173 2.20 -10.17 13.80
N ARG A 174 1.06 -9.49 13.78
CA ARG A 174 0.55 -8.72 14.91
C ARG A 174 0.40 -9.61 16.14
N THR A 175 -0.19 -10.80 15.98
CA THR A 175 -0.37 -11.77 17.07
C THR A 175 0.97 -12.25 17.62
N ALA A 176 1.93 -12.60 16.76
CA ALA A 176 3.26 -13.02 17.17
C ALA A 176 4.03 -11.91 17.90
N TYR A 177 3.89 -10.65 17.44
CA TYR A 177 4.53 -9.51 18.09
C TYR A 177 3.99 -9.26 19.51
N LYS A 178 2.67 -9.35 19.71
CA LYS A 178 2.05 -9.23 21.03
C LYS A 178 2.50 -10.32 21.99
N ALA A 179 2.51 -11.58 21.56
CA ALA A 179 2.97 -12.70 22.38
C ALA A 179 4.44 -12.57 22.83
N GLN A 180 5.30 -11.95 21.99
CA GLN A 180 6.70 -11.68 22.35
C GLN A 180 6.85 -10.52 23.38
N GLY A 181 5.94 -9.55 23.36
CA GLY A 181 5.89 -8.47 24.34
C GLY A 181 5.49 -8.96 25.73
N GLU A 182 4.44 -9.76 25.81
CA GLU A 182 3.92 -10.34 27.05
C GLU A 182 4.97 -11.25 27.75
N THR A 183 5.70 -12.07 26.98
CA THR A 183 6.78 -12.93 27.54
C THR A 183 8.01 -12.16 28.03
N LYS A 184 8.22 -10.92 27.65
CA LYS A 184 9.28 -10.07 28.17
C LYS A 184 8.89 -9.43 29.49
N GLU A 185 7.66 -8.97 29.63
CA GLU A 185 7.14 -8.38 30.87
C GLU A 185 7.03 -9.42 31.99
N GLU A 186 6.69 -10.68 31.69
CA GLU A 186 6.67 -11.79 32.68
C GLU A 186 8.06 -12.22 33.16
N LYS A 187 9.14 -11.93 32.42
CA LYS A 187 10.51 -12.28 32.82
C LYS A 187 11.23 -11.18 33.61
N GLU A 188 10.68 -9.99 33.63
CA GLU A 188 11.21 -8.83 34.36
C GLU A 188 10.49 -8.59 35.69
N GLN A 189 9.49 -9.43 36.06
CA GLN A 189 8.82 -9.50 37.35
C GLN A 189 9.37 -10.68 38.20
#